data_185f3c1d82f27373fcd19fdd58e6e54c
#
_entry.id   185f3c1d82f27373fcd19fdd58e6e54c
#
_cell.length_a   1.000
_cell.length_b   1.000
_cell.length_c   1.000
_cell.angle_alpha   90.00
_cell.angle_beta   90.00
_cell.angle_gamma   90.00
#
_symmetry.space_group_name_H-M   'P 1'
#
loop_
_entity.id
_entity.type
_entity.pdbx_description
1 polymer ?
#
loop_
_entity_poly.entity_id
_entity_poly.type
_entity_poly.pdbx_seq_one_letter_code
_entity_poly.pdbx_strand_id
1 'polypeptide(L)'
;MTGNPEDRRSTPIRRLPYKESHEREHLLEILRRSRIGHVAIDDGGPVVIPVAVAYWRNATELLIHGSTASRLFKRLSEGVPACISLTILEGLVLARSGFESSMHYKSLIAFGSARRLEGSEKEEALLTLTEHLLPERSKELRPSTTNELKATSILAFPLDDYSIKVSNGEPEDPEEDLAIPIWVGVVPIQQVFGEPRPIKDLDPSIPIPDYIKRW
;
A
#
# COMPACT_ATOMS: atom_id res chain seq x y z
N MET A 1 -11.74 14.18 19.27
CA MET A 1 -11.57 13.09 20.26
C MET A 1 -10.31 12.33 19.86
N THR A 2 -9.23 12.49 20.60
CA THR A 2 -7.96 11.80 20.37
C THR A 2 -8.09 10.41 20.98
N GLY A 3 -8.43 9.42 20.14
CA GLY A 3 -8.45 8.02 20.56
C GLY A 3 -7.04 7.60 21.00
N ASN A 4 -6.96 6.93 22.14
CA ASN A 4 -5.73 6.36 22.66
C ASN A 4 -5.15 5.35 21.65
N PRO A 5 -3.84 5.37 21.31
CA PRO A 5 -3.22 4.38 20.42
C PRO A 5 -3.42 2.91 20.86
N GLU A 6 -3.79 2.66 22.12
CA GLU A 6 -4.04 1.32 22.66
C GLU A 6 -5.46 0.79 22.40
N ASP A 7 -6.39 1.62 21.85
CA ASP A 7 -7.80 1.23 21.62
C ASP A 7 -8.03 0.73 20.18
N ARG A 8 -6.99 0.26 19.50
CA ARG A 8 -7.05 -0.24 18.13
C ARG A 8 -7.58 -1.67 18.13
N ARG A 9 -8.76 -1.87 17.56
CA ARG A 9 -9.29 -3.21 17.28
C ARG A 9 -8.47 -3.84 16.16
N SER A 10 -7.53 -4.72 16.48
CA SER A 10 -6.89 -5.54 15.45
C SER A 10 -7.75 -6.77 15.19
N THR A 11 -8.14 -6.98 13.94
CA THR A 11 -8.72 -8.27 13.53
C THR A 11 -7.64 -9.35 13.63
N PRO A 12 -7.71 -10.28 14.61
CA PRO A 12 -6.60 -11.16 14.91
C PRO A 12 -6.33 -12.15 13.78
N ILE A 13 -5.06 -12.41 13.53
CA ILE A 13 -4.61 -13.43 12.57
C ILE A 13 -4.82 -14.82 13.19
N ARG A 14 -5.79 -15.60 12.66
CA ARG A 14 -6.14 -16.92 13.19
C ARG A 14 -5.15 -18.01 12.75
N ARG A 15 -4.62 -17.94 11.53
CA ARG A 15 -3.66 -18.91 11.01
C ARG A 15 -2.25 -18.34 11.10
N LEU A 16 -1.32 -19.08 11.73
CA LEU A 16 0.05 -18.66 11.98
C LEU A 16 0.09 -17.34 12.79
N PRO A 17 -0.51 -17.32 14.00
CA PRO A 17 -0.63 -16.09 14.79
C PRO A 17 0.74 -15.54 15.23
N TYR A 18 1.79 -16.37 15.27
CA TYR A 18 3.16 -15.95 15.56
C TYR A 18 3.76 -15.02 14.47
N LYS A 19 3.13 -14.95 13.28
CA LYS A 19 3.49 -14.00 12.20
C LYS A 19 2.75 -12.67 12.33
N GLU A 20 1.82 -12.54 13.29
CA GLU A 20 1.15 -11.26 13.57
C GLU A 20 2.13 -10.28 14.18
N SER A 21 2.09 -9.03 13.70
CA SER A 21 2.90 -7.95 14.23
C SER A 21 2.03 -6.81 14.72
N HIS A 22 2.38 -6.28 15.89
CA HIS A 22 1.80 -5.06 16.46
C HIS A 22 2.80 -3.90 16.47
N GLU A 23 3.96 -4.10 15.86
CA GLU A 23 5.01 -3.09 15.81
C GLU A 23 4.63 -1.96 14.85
N ARG A 24 4.65 -0.73 15.38
CA ARG A 24 4.36 0.47 14.59
C ARG A 24 5.34 0.64 13.41
N GLU A 25 6.58 0.17 13.56
CA GLU A 25 7.58 0.27 12.49
C GLU A 25 7.20 -0.59 11.28
N HIS A 26 6.67 -1.79 11.47
CA HIS A 26 6.16 -2.62 10.38
C HIS A 26 4.98 -1.95 9.65
N LEU A 27 4.07 -1.30 10.40
CA LEU A 27 3.02 -0.49 9.79
C LEU A 27 3.61 0.61 8.90
N LEU A 28 4.50 1.43 9.46
CA LEU A 28 5.09 2.55 8.76
C LEU A 28 5.91 2.12 7.54
N GLU A 29 6.63 0.99 7.62
CA GLU A 29 7.38 0.44 6.50
C GLU A 29 6.45 0.03 5.35
N ILE A 30 5.36 -0.72 5.66
CA ILE A 30 4.37 -1.11 4.65
C ILE A 30 3.78 0.14 3.98
N LEU A 31 3.39 1.14 4.77
CA LEU A 31 2.78 2.36 4.27
C LEU A 31 3.73 3.20 3.40
N ARG A 32 5.00 3.32 3.79
CA ARG A 32 6.01 4.08 3.02
C ARG A 32 6.34 3.42 1.68
N ARG A 33 6.40 2.09 1.64
CA ARG A 33 6.79 1.31 0.45
C ARG A 33 5.64 1.03 -0.48
N SER A 34 4.39 1.04 0.01
CA SER A 34 3.21 0.73 -0.81
C SER A 34 2.76 1.95 -1.61
N ARG A 35 2.60 1.78 -2.91
CA ARG A 35 2.01 2.76 -3.83
C ARG A 35 0.67 2.30 -4.37
N ILE A 36 0.38 1.01 -4.26
CA ILE A 36 -0.87 0.38 -4.71
C ILE A 36 -1.47 -0.40 -3.56
N GLY A 37 -2.76 -0.20 -3.33
CA GLY A 37 -3.58 -1.01 -2.44
C GLY A 37 -4.71 -1.67 -3.21
N HIS A 38 -5.15 -2.84 -2.75
CA HIS A 38 -6.29 -3.54 -3.32
C HIS A 38 -7.51 -3.30 -2.43
N VAL A 39 -8.47 -2.55 -2.96
CA VAL A 39 -9.72 -2.24 -2.26
C VAL A 39 -10.76 -3.26 -2.61
N ALA A 40 -11.30 -3.92 -1.58
CA ALA A 40 -12.37 -4.89 -1.69
C ALA A 40 -13.68 -4.34 -1.11
N ILE A 41 -14.78 -4.48 -1.84
CA ILE A 41 -16.16 -4.18 -1.40
C ILE A 41 -17.10 -5.30 -1.81
N ASP A 42 -18.25 -5.38 -1.16
CA ASP A 42 -19.41 -6.09 -1.68
C ASP A 42 -20.31 -5.12 -2.45
N ASP A 43 -20.53 -5.38 -3.72
CA ASP A 43 -21.37 -4.57 -4.60
C ASP A 43 -22.28 -5.48 -5.44
N GLY A 44 -23.07 -6.30 -4.76
CA GLY A 44 -23.87 -7.39 -5.33
C GLY A 44 -23.00 -8.59 -5.71
N GLY A 45 -21.85 -8.72 -5.07
CA GLY A 45 -20.80 -9.71 -5.21
C GLY A 45 -19.44 -9.11 -4.89
N PRO A 46 -18.41 -9.95 -4.70
CA PRO A 46 -17.07 -9.50 -4.35
C PRO A 46 -16.41 -8.72 -5.51
N VAL A 47 -15.97 -7.50 -5.22
CA VAL A 47 -15.22 -6.64 -6.15
C VAL A 47 -13.89 -6.27 -5.51
N VAL A 48 -12.77 -6.47 -6.23
CA VAL A 48 -11.43 -6.07 -5.80
C VAL A 48 -10.77 -5.24 -6.90
N ILE A 49 -10.35 -4.01 -6.56
CA ILE A 49 -9.74 -3.09 -7.53
C ILE A 49 -8.44 -2.52 -6.95
N PRO A 50 -7.32 -2.58 -7.70
CA PRO A 50 -6.09 -1.89 -7.34
C PRO A 50 -6.27 -0.37 -7.48
N VAL A 51 -5.83 0.38 -6.47
CA VAL A 51 -5.87 1.84 -6.45
C VAL A 51 -4.55 2.39 -5.92
N ALA A 52 -4.19 3.61 -6.33
CA ALA A 52 -3.08 4.31 -5.73
C ALA A 52 -3.42 4.68 -4.27
N VAL A 53 -2.43 4.50 -3.39
CA VAL A 53 -2.58 4.77 -1.95
C VAL A 53 -1.46 5.67 -1.44
N ALA A 54 -1.75 6.44 -0.40
CA ALA A 54 -0.77 7.09 0.45
C ALA A 54 -1.23 7.04 1.91
N TYR A 55 -0.31 7.13 2.86
CA TYR A 55 -0.69 7.30 4.26
C TYR A 55 -0.83 8.79 4.62
N TRP A 56 -1.66 9.09 5.61
CA TRP A 56 -1.99 10.45 6.01
C TRP A 56 -2.14 10.58 7.52
N ARG A 57 -2.03 11.83 8.02
CA ARG A 57 -2.27 12.16 9.43
C ARG A 57 -1.55 11.23 10.41
N ASN A 58 -0.23 11.17 10.31
CA ASN A 58 0.58 10.31 11.18
C ASN A 58 0.26 8.81 11.07
N ALA A 59 -0.13 8.35 9.87
CA ALA A 59 -0.52 6.97 9.60
C ALA A 59 -1.76 6.51 10.40
N THR A 60 -2.74 7.40 10.58
CA THR A 60 -4.08 7.05 11.10
C THR A 60 -5.10 6.85 9.99
N GLU A 61 -4.78 7.28 8.77
CA GLU A 61 -5.66 7.17 7.59
C GLU A 61 -4.83 6.79 6.35
N LEU A 62 -5.48 6.07 5.42
CA LEU A 62 -5.03 5.89 4.05
C LEU A 62 -5.79 6.82 3.13
N LEU A 63 -5.08 7.44 2.20
CA LEU A 63 -5.69 8.17 1.09
C LEU A 63 -5.80 7.25 -0.11
N ILE A 64 -6.95 7.25 -0.76
CA ILE A 64 -7.21 6.60 -2.04
C ILE A 64 -7.92 7.58 -2.97
N HIS A 65 -7.58 7.56 -4.26
CA HIS A 65 -8.19 8.46 -5.23
C HIS A 65 -8.61 7.76 -6.51
N GLY A 66 -9.55 8.37 -7.20
CA GLY A 66 -10.02 7.92 -8.50
C GLY A 66 -11.01 8.90 -9.13
N SER A 67 -11.63 8.51 -10.23
CA SER A 67 -12.64 9.32 -10.90
C SER A 67 -13.94 9.37 -10.09
N THR A 68 -14.59 10.54 -10.04
CA THR A 68 -15.95 10.69 -9.50
C THR A 68 -16.99 9.89 -10.29
N ALA A 69 -16.69 9.50 -11.54
CA ALA A 69 -17.53 8.62 -12.33
C ALA A 69 -17.37 7.13 -11.99
N SER A 70 -16.29 6.75 -11.30
CA SER A 70 -16.00 5.36 -10.94
C SER A 70 -17.07 4.79 -10.01
N ARG A 71 -17.58 3.59 -10.33
CA ARG A 71 -18.55 2.86 -9.49
C ARG A 71 -17.96 2.57 -8.11
N LEU A 72 -16.71 2.12 -8.03
CA LEU A 72 -16.03 1.89 -6.75
C LEU A 72 -16.05 3.14 -5.87
N PHE A 73 -15.60 4.30 -6.41
CA PHE A 73 -15.50 5.52 -5.63
C PHE A 73 -16.86 6.11 -5.24
N LYS A 74 -17.90 5.88 -6.04
CA LYS A 74 -19.30 6.21 -5.65
C LYS A 74 -19.72 5.39 -4.44
N ARG A 75 -19.53 4.07 -4.50
CA ARG A 75 -19.91 3.17 -3.39
C ARG A 75 -19.14 3.47 -2.12
N LEU A 76 -17.81 3.65 -2.23
CA LEU A 76 -17.00 4.04 -1.07
C LEU A 76 -17.41 5.39 -0.47
N SER A 77 -17.79 6.36 -1.32
CA SER A 77 -18.28 7.67 -0.85
C SER A 77 -19.64 7.59 -0.13
N GLU A 78 -20.41 6.52 -0.36
CA GLU A 78 -21.65 6.22 0.37
C GLU A 78 -21.37 5.56 1.74
N GLY A 79 -20.10 5.29 2.08
CA GLY A 79 -19.70 4.73 3.36
C GLY A 79 -19.88 3.21 3.45
N VAL A 80 -19.95 2.48 2.32
CA VAL A 80 -20.02 1.02 2.36
C VAL A 80 -18.78 0.45 3.07
N PRO A 81 -18.94 -0.63 3.84
CA PRO A 81 -17.80 -1.34 4.42
C PRO A 81 -16.83 -1.82 3.33
N ALA A 82 -15.57 -1.65 3.58
CA ALA A 82 -14.51 -2.05 2.66
C ALA A 82 -13.32 -2.66 3.40
N CYS A 83 -12.48 -3.35 2.65
CA CYS A 83 -11.21 -3.84 3.10
C CYS A 83 -10.12 -3.32 2.14
N ILE A 84 -8.99 -2.85 2.69
CA ILE A 84 -7.82 -2.48 1.88
C ILE A 84 -6.65 -3.36 2.26
N SER A 85 -6.07 -4.04 1.26
CA SER A 85 -4.87 -4.87 1.43
C SER A 85 -3.66 -4.21 0.77
N LEU A 86 -2.56 -4.12 1.53
CA LEU A 86 -1.22 -3.74 1.05
C LEU A 86 -0.28 -4.91 1.28
N THR A 87 0.59 -5.22 0.32
CA THR A 87 1.54 -6.32 0.45
C THR A 87 2.88 -5.95 -0.17
N ILE A 88 3.95 -6.21 0.56
CA ILE A 88 5.33 -6.09 0.09
C ILE A 88 5.92 -7.49 0.04
N LEU A 89 6.30 -7.94 -1.15
CA LEU A 89 7.03 -9.18 -1.35
C LEU A 89 8.53 -8.89 -1.20
N GLU A 90 9.20 -9.62 -0.31
CA GLU A 90 10.60 -9.35 0.06
C GLU A 90 11.57 -10.49 -0.28
N GLY A 91 11.04 -11.69 -0.56
CA GLY A 91 11.89 -12.80 -0.97
C GLY A 91 11.13 -14.09 -1.23
N LEU A 92 11.82 -15.04 -1.85
CA LEU A 92 11.36 -16.41 -2.02
C LEU A 92 12.14 -17.30 -1.05
N VAL A 93 11.42 -18.14 -0.31
CA VAL A 93 12.00 -19.11 0.62
C VAL A 93 12.00 -20.46 -0.07
N LEU A 94 13.19 -20.98 -0.34
CA LEU A 94 13.40 -22.29 -0.96
C LEU A 94 13.78 -23.29 0.12
N ALA A 95 12.92 -24.26 0.34
CA ALA A 95 13.14 -25.38 1.25
C ALA A 95 13.40 -26.67 0.46
N ARG A 96 13.59 -27.78 1.15
CA ARG A 96 13.77 -29.09 0.51
C ARG A 96 12.50 -29.68 -0.06
N SER A 97 11.35 -29.16 0.38
CA SER A 97 10.05 -29.56 -0.16
C SER A 97 9.28 -28.35 -0.70
N GLY A 98 8.34 -28.58 -1.61
CA GLY A 98 7.41 -27.53 -2.05
C GLY A 98 6.44 -27.11 -0.95
N PHE A 99 6.21 -27.96 0.05
CA PHE A 99 5.33 -27.69 1.17
C PHE A 99 5.96 -26.67 2.15
N GLU A 100 7.26 -26.79 2.42
CA GLU A 100 8.01 -25.90 3.31
C GLU A 100 8.54 -24.65 2.58
N SER A 101 8.56 -24.66 1.24
CA SER A 101 8.89 -23.48 0.45
C SER A 101 7.81 -22.40 0.58
N SER A 102 8.22 -21.13 0.69
CA SER A 102 7.32 -20.03 1.03
C SER A 102 7.83 -18.69 0.49
N MET A 103 7.38 -17.59 1.07
CA MET A 103 7.78 -16.23 0.71
C MET A 103 8.03 -15.38 1.96
N HIS A 104 9.01 -14.48 1.86
CA HIS A 104 9.12 -13.35 2.77
C HIS A 104 8.19 -12.22 2.30
N TYR A 105 7.38 -11.73 3.20
CA TYR A 105 6.46 -10.63 2.91
C TYR A 105 6.05 -9.89 4.18
N LYS A 106 5.64 -8.65 4.00
CA LYS A 106 4.87 -7.89 4.97
C LYS A 106 3.53 -7.52 4.36
N SER A 107 2.45 -7.71 5.08
CA SER A 107 1.12 -7.33 4.61
C SER A 107 0.33 -6.61 5.71
N LEU A 108 -0.44 -5.62 5.26
CA LEU A 108 -1.44 -4.91 6.05
C LEU A 108 -2.81 -5.18 5.44
N ILE A 109 -3.78 -5.53 6.26
CA ILE A 109 -5.19 -5.58 5.87
C ILE A 109 -5.94 -4.66 6.83
N ALA A 110 -6.56 -3.61 6.28
CA ALA A 110 -7.36 -2.64 7.04
C ALA A 110 -8.83 -2.79 6.71
N PHE A 111 -9.70 -2.61 7.70
CA PHE A 111 -11.15 -2.72 7.60
C PHE A 111 -11.81 -1.41 8.02
N GLY A 112 -12.90 -1.03 7.35
CA GLY A 112 -13.62 0.20 7.72
C GLY A 112 -14.49 0.73 6.59
N SER A 113 -14.89 1.98 6.74
CA SER A 113 -15.62 2.73 5.73
C SER A 113 -14.88 4.01 5.42
N ALA A 114 -14.71 4.31 4.14
CA ALA A 114 -14.06 5.53 3.71
C ALA A 114 -14.95 6.76 3.91
N ARG A 115 -14.33 7.92 4.15
CA ARG A 115 -14.99 9.22 4.12
C ARG A 115 -14.49 10.07 2.95
N ARG A 116 -15.38 10.79 2.32
CA ARG A 116 -15.03 11.70 1.23
C ARG A 116 -14.40 12.98 1.78
N LEU A 117 -13.35 13.44 1.09
CA LEU A 117 -12.69 14.69 1.39
C LEU A 117 -13.14 15.79 0.42
N GLU A 118 -13.33 17.01 0.94
CA GLU A 118 -13.80 18.16 0.18
C GLU A 118 -13.04 19.44 0.57
N GLY A 119 -13.17 20.50 -0.23
CA GLY A 119 -12.54 21.79 0.02
C GLY A 119 -11.03 21.70 0.18
N SER A 120 -10.48 22.45 1.14
CA SER A 120 -9.05 22.51 1.42
C SER A 120 -8.46 21.15 1.87
N GLU A 121 -9.25 20.35 2.59
CA GLU A 121 -8.82 19.00 3.01
C GLU A 121 -8.57 18.08 1.80
N LYS A 122 -9.38 18.21 0.75
CA LYS A 122 -9.19 17.49 -0.50
C LYS A 122 -7.90 17.90 -1.21
N GLU A 123 -7.62 19.20 -1.27
CA GLU A 123 -6.42 19.71 -1.92
C GLU A 123 -5.14 19.27 -1.19
N GLU A 124 -5.14 19.35 0.15
CA GLU A 124 -4.06 18.85 1.00
C GLU A 124 -3.83 17.33 0.78
N ALA A 125 -4.89 16.55 0.77
CA ALA A 125 -4.81 15.11 0.58
C ALA A 125 -4.30 14.73 -0.82
N LEU A 126 -4.71 15.45 -1.87
CA LEU A 126 -4.20 15.25 -3.23
C LEU A 126 -2.70 15.58 -3.33
N LEU A 127 -2.26 16.64 -2.66
CA LEU A 127 -0.84 16.99 -2.57
C LEU A 127 -0.05 15.88 -1.84
N THR A 128 -0.54 15.43 -0.70
CA THR A 128 0.08 14.34 0.06
C THR A 128 0.20 13.06 -0.77
N LEU A 129 -0.87 12.69 -1.48
CA LEU A 129 -0.85 11.53 -2.37
C LEU A 129 0.18 11.69 -3.49
N THR A 130 0.25 12.89 -4.09
CA THR A 130 1.23 13.20 -5.12
C THR A 130 2.66 13.07 -4.61
N GLU A 131 2.97 13.64 -3.43
CA GLU A 131 4.29 13.55 -2.81
C GLU A 131 4.67 12.11 -2.44
N HIS A 132 3.70 11.29 -2.01
CA HIS A 132 3.96 9.89 -1.70
C HIS A 132 4.29 9.06 -2.95
N LEU A 133 3.55 9.29 -4.04
CA LEU A 133 3.72 8.55 -5.30
C LEU A 133 4.93 9.04 -6.10
N LEU A 134 5.17 10.34 -6.08
CA LEU A 134 6.13 11.08 -6.89
C LEU A 134 6.89 12.09 -6.02
N PRO A 135 7.81 11.65 -5.16
CA PRO A 135 8.50 12.53 -4.22
C PRO A 135 9.16 13.73 -4.88
N GLU A 136 8.97 14.92 -4.32
CA GLU A 136 9.44 16.24 -4.77
C GLU A 136 8.83 16.74 -6.10
N ARG A 137 8.00 15.95 -6.79
CA ARG A 137 7.40 16.34 -8.07
C ARG A 137 6.40 17.48 -7.95
N SER A 138 5.69 17.60 -6.84
CA SER A 138 4.68 18.65 -6.61
C SER A 138 5.22 20.06 -6.77
N LYS A 139 6.53 20.28 -6.51
CA LYS A 139 7.19 21.58 -6.63
C LYS A 139 7.22 22.14 -8.07
N GLU A 140 7.10 21.27 -9.06
CA GLU A 140 7.14 21.61 -10.49
C GLU A 140 5.76 21.59 -11.16
N LEU A 141 4.74 21.08 -10.46
CA LEU A 141 3.41 20.96 -11.01
C LEU A 141 2.63 22.27 -10.91
N ARG A 142 1.87 22.61 -11.93
CA ARG A 142 0.86 23.65 -11.81
C ARG A 142 -0.24 23.24 -10.83
N PRO A 143 -0.94 24.18 -10.22
CA PRO A 143 -2.13 23.87 -9.43
C PRO A 143 -3.20 23.12 -10.24
N SER A 144 -3.97 22.28 -9.57
CA SER A 144 -5.12 21.61 -10.16
C SER A 144 -6.19 22.62 -10.55
N THR A 145 -6.79 22.44 -11.73
CA THR A 145 -7.92 23.25 -12.17
C THR A 145 -9.19 22.84 -11.43
N THR A 146 -10.19 23.72 -11.40
CA THR A 146 -11.50 23.42 -10.83
C THR A 146 -12.15 22.17 -11.46
N ASN A 147 -11.96 21.96 -12.76
CA ASN A 147 -12.52 20.79 -13.45
C ASN A 147 -11.80 19.50 -13.06
N GLU A 148 -10.48 19.51 -12.90
CA GLU A 148 -9.71 18.37 -12.41
C GLU A 148 -10.12 18.02 -10.98
N LEU A 149 -10.26 19.01 -10.11
CA LEU A 149 -10.76 18.80 -8.75
C LEU A 149 -12.17 18.20 -8.73
N LYS A 150 -13.09 18.71 -9.58
CA LYS A 150 -14.45 18.15 -9.70
C LYS A 150 -14.48 16.72 -10.21
N ALA A 151 -13.60 16.37 -11.15
CA ALA A 151 -13.53 15.04 -11.75
C ALA A 151 -12.84 14.00 -10.84
N THR A 152 -12.10 14.44 -9.81
CA THR A 152 -11.35 13.57 -8.90
C THR A 152 -12.10 13.36 -7.60
N SER A 153 -12.27 12.11 -7.21
CA SER A 153 -12.66 11.71 -5.84
C SER A 153 -11.43 11.34 -5.06
N ILE A 154 -11.27 11.86 -3.84
CA ILE A 154 -10.28 11.42 -2.88
C ILE A 154 -10.99 11.10 -1.57
N LEU A 155 -10.62 9.95 -0.99
CA LEU A 155 -11.24 9.42 0.20
C LEU A 155 -10.16 9.13 1.24
N ALA A 156 -10.49 9.36 2.50
CA ALA A 156 -9.70 8.91 3.64
C ALA A 156 -10.31 7.63 4.19
N PHE A 157 -9.49 6.60 4.33
CA PHE A 157 -9.86 5.30 4.89
C PHE A 157 -9.18 5.12 6.25
N PRO A 158 -9.93 4.81 7.33
CA PRO A 158 -9.37 4.74 8.67
C PRO A 158 -8.40 3.56 8.82
N LEU A 159 -7.39 3.73 9.66
CA LEU A 159 -6.47 2.68 10.12
C LEU A 159 -6.71 2.39 11.61
N ASP A 160 -7.98 2.23 12.01
CA ASP A 160 -8.37 1.92 13.38
C ASP A 160 -8.51 0.41 13.60
N ASP A 161 -8.97 -0.33 12.59
CA ASP A 161 -9.07 -1.78 12.57
C ASP A 161 -8.20 -2.35 11.45
N TYR A 162 -7.10 -2.99 11.81
CA TYR A 162 -6.19 -3.61 10.87
C TYR A 162 -5.41 -4.77 11.47
N SER A 163 -4.86 -5.62 10.62
CA SER A 163 -3.88 -6.65 10.98
C SER A 163 -2.63 -6.54 10.14
N ILE A 164 -1.47 -6.81 10.74
CA ILE A 164 -0.19 -6.88 10.06
C ILE A 164 0.35 -8.28 10.17
N LYS A 165 0.81 -8.84 9.05
CA LYS A 165 1.49 -10.12 9.00
C LYS A 165 2.88 -9.96 8.44
N VAL A 166 3.87 -10.51 9.14
CA VAL A 166 5.29 -10.51 8.76
C VAL A 166 5.77 -11.94 8.62
N SER A 167 6.32 -12.28 7.48
CA SER A 167 6.96 -13.57 7.21
C SER A 167 8.39 -13.31 6.78
N ASN A 168 9.37 -13.65 7.63
CA ASN A 168 10.79 -13.35 7.43
C ASN A 168 11.71 -14.44 8.01
N GLY A 169 11.16 -15.61 8.38
CA GLY A 169 11.92 -16.74 8.95
C GLY A 169 12.73 -17.51 7.91
N GLU A 170 13.75 -18.23 8.36
CA GLU A 170 14.47 -19.18 7.51
C GLU A 170 13.56 -20.34 7.06
N PRO A 171 13.95 -21.11 6.02
CA PRO A 171 13.27 -22.35 5.67
C PRO A 171 13.28 -23.33 6.84
N GLU A 172 12.13 -23.92 7.15
CA GLU A 172 11.96 -24.91 8.23
C GLU A 172 11.71 -26.28 7.58
N ASP A 173 12.79 -27.05 7.31
CA ASP A 173 12.65 -28.41 6.80
C ASP A 173 12.49 -29.42 7.94
N PRO A 174 11.68 -30.48 7.80
CA PRO A 174 11.61 -31.57 8.74
C PRO A 174 12.93 -32.35 8.77
N GLU A 175 13.23 -33.01 9.91
CA GLU A 175 14.52 -33.68 10.15
C GLU A 175 14.84 -34.74 9.06
N GLU A 176 13.83 -35.47 8.62
CA GLU A 176 13.96 -36.48 7.56
C GLU A 176 14.43 -35.92 6.21
N ASP A 177 14.17 -34.67 5.93
CA ASP A 177 14.55 -34.03 4.67
C ASP A 177 15.95 -33.41 4.71
N LEU A 178 16.56 -33.21 5.88
CA LEU A 178 17.85 -32.51 6.01
C LEU A 178 18.98 -33.16 5.23
N ALA A 179 18.90 -34.47 4.95
CA ALA A 179 19.88 -35.19 4.15
C ALA A 179 19.74 -35.01 2.64
N ILE A 180 18.67 -34.40 2.15
CA ILE A 180 18.44 -34.15 0.71
C ILE A 180 19.45 -33.10 0.22
N PRO A 181 20.36 -33.42 -0.74
CA PRO A 181 21.48 -32.59 -1.13
C PRO A 181 21.08 -31.53 -2.18
N ILE A 182 20.13 -30.66 -1.87
CA ILE A 182 19.74 -29.52 -2.68
C ILE A 182 19.97 -28.20 -1.95
N TRP A 183 20.15 -27.11 -2.69
CA TRP A 183 20.32 -25.81 -2.10
C TRP A 183 19.04 -25.32 -1.40
N VAL A 184 19.18 -24.77 -0.21
CA VAL A 184 18.10 -24.24 0.62
C VAL A 184 18.47 -22.84 1.08
N GLY A 185 17.52 -21.95 1.10
CA GLY A 185 17.78 -20.58 1.55
C GLY A 185 16.74 -19.59 1.04
N VAL A 186 17.07 -18.30 1.13
CA VAL A 186 16.19 -17.20 0.72
C VAL A 186 16.79 -16.46 -0.45
N VAL A 187 15.98 -16.24 -1.49
CA VAL A 187 16.30 -15.36 -2.61
C VAL A 187 15.58 -14.02 -2.38
N PRO A 188 16.31 -12.94 -2.02
CA PRO A 188 15.68 -11.64 -1.77
C PRO A 188 15.09 -11.03 -3.04
N ILE A 189 13.98 -10.31 -2.90
CA ILE A 189 13.34 -9.52 -3.95
C ILE A 189 13.47 -8.05 -3.58
N GLN A 190 13.95 -7.24 -4.52
CA GLN A 190 14.06 -5.80 -4.38
C GLN A 190 13.26 -5.10 -5.47
N GLN A 191 12.47 -4.11 -5.08
CA GLN A 191 11.81 -3.20 -6.01
C GLN A 191 12.69 -1.96 -6.14
N VAL A 192 13.17 -1.69 -7.35
CA VAL A 192 14.04 -0.55 -7.65
C VAL A 192 13.46 0.27 -8.80
N PHE A 193 13.74 1.57 -8.81
CA PHE A 193 13.47 2.40 -9.96
C PHE A 193 14.51 2.14 -11.05
N GLY A 194 14.06 2.05 -12.29
CA GLY A 194 14.94 1.90 -13.44
C GLY A 194 15.37 3.26 -14.01
N GLU A 195 16.14 3.21 -15.10
CA GLU A 195 16.55 4.41 -15.83
C GLU A 195 15.33 5.20 -16.32
N PRO A 196 15.27 6.53 -16.05
CA PRO A 196 14.17 7.37 -16.50
C PRO A 196 14.18 7.51 -18.03
N ARG A 197 12.98 7.43 -18.63
CA ARG A 197 12.80 7.52 -20.07
C ARG A 197 11.97 8.76 -20.42
N PRO A 198 12.52 9.74 -21.17
CA PRO A 198 11.75 10.89 -21.61
C PRO A 198 10.66 10.47 -22.61
N ILE A 199 9.59 11.26 -22.70
CA ILE A 199 8.62 11.12 -23.79
C ILE A 199 9.27 11.51 -25.12
N LYS A 200 8.72 10.99 -26.24
CA LYS A 200 9.31 11.13 -27.59
C LYS A 200 9.54 12.59 -28.01
N ASP A 201 8.61 13.48 -27.66
CA ASP A 201 8.61 14.88 -28.12
C ASP A 201 9.00 15.86 -27.00
N LEU A 202 9.71 15.40 -25.97
CA LEU A 202 10.27 16.27 -24.95
C LEU A 202 11.39 17.12 -25.57
N ASP A 203 11.38 18.44 -25.31
CA ASP A 203 12.48 19.32 -25.67
C ASP A 203 13.80 18.79 -25.07
N PRO A 204 14.82 18.48 -25.90
CA PRO A 204 16.10 17.94 -25.42
C PRO A 204 16.86 18.84 -24.44
N SER A 205 16.52 20.13 -24.41
CA SER A 205 17.11 21.10 -23.47
C SER A 205 16.58 20.95 -22.03
N ILE A 206 15.47 20.23 -21.82
CA ILE A 206 14.88 19.99 -20.49
C ILE A 206 15.61 18.82 -19.83
N PRO A 207 16.42 19.06 -18.79
CA PRO A 207 17.17 18.00 -18.12
C PRO A 207 16.26 17.13 -17.26
N ILE A 208 16.71 15.90 -17.00
CA ILE A 208 16.11 15.04 -15.96
C ILE A 208 16.35 15.71 -14.60
N PRO A 209 15.29 16.02 -13.82
CA PRO A 209 15.42 16.60 -12.48
C PRO A 209 16.27 15.75 -11.54
N ASP A 210 17.07 16.38 -10.69
CA ASP A 210 17.98 15.66 -9.80
C ASP A 210 17.26 14.78 -8.77
N TYR A 211 16.05 15.14 -8.36
CA TYR A 211 15.28 14.29 -7.46
C TYR A 211 14.89 12.95 -8.11
N ILE A 212 14.62 12.90 -9.42
CA ILE A 212 14.33 11.64 -10.14
C ILE A 212 15.54 10.72 -10.14
N LYS A 213 16.76 11.26 -10.24
CA LYS A 213 18.00 10.49 -10.20
C LYS A 213 18.29 9.86 -8.83
N ARG A 214 17.58 10.34 -7.78
CA ARG A 214 17.71 9.84 -6.40
C ARG A 214 16.65 8.80 -6.01
N TRP A 215 15.70 8.54 -6.87
CA TRP A 215 14.62 7.54 -6.62
C TRP A 215 15.11 6.11 -6.64
#